data_c8ced9ff88ef0caab05d88b968ee5145
#
_entry.id   c8ced9ff88ef0caab05d88b968ee5145
#
_cell.length_a   1.000
_cell.length_b   1.000
_cell.length_c   1.000
_cell.angle_alpha   90.00
_cell.angle_beta   90.00
_cell.angle_gamma   90.00
#
_symmetry.space_group_name_H-M   'P 1'
#
loop_
_entity.id
_entity.type
_entity.pdbx_description
1 polymer ?
#
loop_
_entity_poly.entity_id
_entity_poly.type
_entity_poly.pdbx_seq_one_letter_code
_entity_poly.pdbx_strand_id
1 'polypeptide(L)'
;MIALLFGEAITIFLSTQSKKREVVDFLKELNNLLGKDDFDIDTDLILIRKRKPDDEEHSTPFTLLDLDYDAWDIVDRLKELTVEEYSESKIDKDDLAPPLLFVFGKNISGKLVYIKLKIKGDQKKRILCVSFHYAKEPMTFPYA
;
A
#
# COMPACT_ATOMS: atom_id res chain seq x y z
N MET A 1 -24.36 -13.59 -3.38
CA MET A 1 -24.39 -13.19 -3.61
C MET A 1 -24.59 -12.60 -4.52
N ILE A 2 -24.65 -12.47 -4.95
CA ILE A 2 -24.98 -11.98 -5.74
C ILE A 2 -24.39 -11.19 -6.42
N ALA A 3 -23.88 -10.97 -6.17
CA ALA A 3 -23.25 -10.17 -6.55
C ALA A 3 -22.85 -10.10 -7.67
N LEU A 4 -22.57 -10.72 -7.85
CA LEU A 4 -22.20 -10.78 -8.82
C LEU A 4 -22.85 -10.21 -9.56
N LEU A 5 -23.47 -9.95 -9.13
CA LEU A 5 -24.25 -9.50 -9.78
C LEU A 5 -23.79 -8.53 -10.57
N PHE A 6 -23.10 -7.70 -10.32
CA PHE A 6 -22.88 -6.66 -11.20
C PHE A 6 -21.81 -5.78 -10.66
N GLY A 7 -21.39 -4.69 -11.34
CA GLY A 7 -20.25 -3.86 -11.06
C GLY A 7 -20.21 -3.30 -9.64
N GLU A 8 -21.33 -2.87 -9.13
CA GLU A 8 -21.40 -2.33 -7.77
C GLU A 8 -21.07 -3.37 -6.73
N ALA A 9 -21.60 -4.57 -6.88
CA ALA A 9 -21.34 -5.65 -5.95
C ALA A 9 -19.86 -6.07 -6.00
N ILE A 10 -19.28 -6.10 -7.19
CA ILE A 10 -17.85 -6.41 -7.34
C ILE A 10 -17.02 -5.33 -6.65
N THR A 11 -17.38 -4.06 -6.80
CA THR A 11 -16.67 -2.96 -6.16
C THR A 11 -16.68 -3.10 -4.64
N ILE A 12 -17.82 -3.48 -4.04
CA ILE A 12 -17.95 -3.71 -2.61
C ILE A 12 -16.98 -4.81 -2.15
N PHE A 13 -16.87 -5.90 -2.92
CA PHE A 13 -15.95 -6.98 -2.56
C PHE A 13 -14.48 -6.63 -2.78
N LEU A 14 -14.19 -5.68 -3.67
CA LEU A 14 -12.81 -5.26 -3.93
C LEU A 14 -12.24 -4.37 -2.84
N SER A 15 -13.09 -3.75 -2.02
CA SER A 15 -12.68 -2.84 -0.97
C SER A 15 -13.40 -3.19 0.32
N THR A 16 -12.66 -3.26 1.42
CA THR A 16 -13.20 -3.55 2.75
C THR A 16 -12.38 -2.83 3.80
N GLN A 17 -12.85 -2.87 5.04
CA GLN A 17 -12.13 -2.33 6.18
C GLN A 17 -11.65 -3.48 7.04
N SER A 18 -10.33 -3.64 7.15
CA SER A 18 -9.74 -4.60 8.06
C SER A 18 -9.92 -4.14 9.50
N LYS A 19 -9.99 -5.07 10.44
CA LYS A 19 -10.10 -4.76 11.86
C LYS A 19 -8.83 -4.05 12.31
N LYS A 20 -8.96 -3.17 13.28
CA LYS A 20 -7.81 -2.43 13.84
C LYS A 20 -6.67 -3.37 14.23
N ARG A 21 -6.99 -4.50 14.87
CA ARG A 21 -6.00 -5.49 15.27
C ARG A 21 -5.23 -6.04 14.06
N GLU A 22 -5.92 -6.28 12.96
CA GLU A 22 -5.28 -6.79 11.75
C GLU A 22 -4.31 -5.76 11.17
N VAL A 23 -4.67 -4.48 11.24
CA VAL A 23 -3.78 -3.40 10.78
C VAL A 23 -2.55 -3.31 11.68
N VAL A 24 -2.74 -3.37 13.00
CA VAL A 24 -1.63 -3.37 13.96
C VAL A 24 -0.69 -4.54 13.69
N ASP A 25 -1.23 -5.74 13.48
CA ASP A 25 -0.42 -6.94 13.22
C ASP A 25 0.33 -6.81 11.90
N PHE A 26 -0.31 -6.25 10.88
CA PHE A 26 0.33 -5.98 9.59
C PHE A 26 1.54 -5.04 9.75
N LEU A 27 1.35 -3.94 10.49
CA LEU A 27 2.42 -2.97 10.70
C LEU A 27 3.58 -3.55 11.51
N LYS A 28 3.29 -4.43 12.46
CA LYS A 28 4.34 -5.14 13.20
C LYS A 28 5.15 -6.04 12.27
N GLU A 29 4.48 -6.80 11.42
CA GLU A 29 5.17 -7.66 10.46
C GLU A 29 6.00 -6.83 9.49
N LEU A 30 5.44 -5.74 8.99
CA LEU A 30 6.13 -4.84 8.07
C LEU A 30 7.42 -4.31 8.71
N ASN A 31 7.34 -3.81 9.94
CA ASN A 31 8.51 -3.28 10.63
C ASN A 31 9.54 -4.36 10.93
N ASN A 32 9.09 -5.57 11.27
CA ASN A 32 10.01 -6.68 11.50
C ASN A 32 10.78 -7.03 10.23
N LEU A 33 10.12 -7.05 9.09
CA LEU A 33 10.77 -7.34 7.81
C LEU A 33 11.75 -6.25 7.42
N LEU A 34 11.34 -5.00 7.52
CA LEU A 34 12.18 -3.86 7.14
C LEU A 34 13.38 -3.70 8.07
N GLY A 35 13.29 -4.16 9.31
CA GLY A 35 14.34 -4.04 10.31
C GLY A 35 15.26 -5.25 10.41
N LYS A 36 15.07 -6.29 9.61
CA LYS A 36 15.96 -7.45 9.66
C LYS A 36 17.35 -7.11 9.18
N ASP A 37 18.36 -7.72 9.81
CA ASP A 37 19.74 -7.51 9.43
C ASP A 37 20.03 -7.95 7.99
N ASP A 38 19.33 -8.97 7.52
CA ASP A 38 19.47 -9.51 6.17
C ASP A 38 18.47 -8.93 5.17
N PHE A 39 17.78 -7.84 5.53
CA PHE A 39 16.85 -7.20 4.60
C PHE A 39 17.60 -6.69 3.37
N ASP A 40 17.19 -7.19 2.20
CA ASP A 40 17.77 -6.81 0.92
C ASP A 40 16.73 -5.99 0.14
N ILE A 41 16.98 -4.69 -0.01
CA ILE A 41 16.04 -3.78 -0.65
C ILE A 41 15.75 -4.17 -2.10
N ASP A 42 16.71 -4.79 -2.79
CA ASP A 42 16.54 -5.13 -4.19
C ASP A 42 15.66 -6.35 -4.41
N THR A 43 15.59 -7.26 -3.44
CA THR A 43 14.82 -8.50 -3.55
C THR A 43 13.62 -8.56 -2.61
N ASP A 44 13.71 -7.93 -1.44
CA ASP A 44 12.67 -8.04 -0.41
C ASP A 44 11.61 -6.95 -0.49
N LEU A 45 11.90 -5.86 -1.21
CA LEU A 45 10.92 -4.83 -1.54
C LEU A 45 10.69 -4.84 -3.05
N ILE A 46 9.46 -5.15 -3.44
CA ILE A 46 9.05 -5.08 -4.85
C ILE A 46 8.23 -3.81 -5.00
N LEU A 47 8.77 -2.85 -5.73
CA LEU A 47 8.10 -1.58 -5.97
C LEU A 47 7.54 -1.55 -7.39
N ILE A 48 6.22 -1.44 -7.49
CA ILE A 48 5.54 -1.34 -8.78
C ILE A 48 5.51 0.12 -9.19
N ARG A 49 6.03 0.42 -10.37
CA ARG A 49 6.11 1.79 -10.93
C ARG A 49 5.19 1.90 -12.12
N LYS A 50 3.89 1.77 -11.89
CA LYS A 50 2.91 1.83 -12.96
C LYS A 50 2.79 3.24 -13.50
N ARG A 51 2.97 3.40 -14.82
CA ARG A 51 2.77 4.67 -15.49
C ARG A 51 1.28 4.90 -15.72
N LYS A 52 0.86 6.16 -15.64
CA LYS A 52 -0.51 6.58 -15.90
C LYS A 52 -0.46 7.73 -16.93
N PRO A 53 -0.40 7.43 -18.23
CA PRO A 53 -0.22 8.48 -19.25
C PRO A 53 -1.28 9.58 -19.18
N ASP A 54 -2.51 9.23 -18.80
CA ASP A 54 -3.61 10.20 -18.72
C ASP A 54 -3.70 10.91 -17.36
N ASP A 55 -2.87 10.53 -16.40
CA ASP A 55 -2.92 11.06 -15.04
C ASP A 55 -1.55 10.92 -14.38
N GLU A 56 -0.54 11.51 -14.98
CA GLU A 56 0.83 11.38 -14.51
C GLU A 56 1.03 11.88 -13.08
N GLU A 57 0.35 12.95 -12.70
CA GLU A 57 0.50 13.57 -11.39
C GLU A 57 0.15 12.63 -10.24
N HIS A 58 -0.64 11.61 -10.51
CA HIS A 58 -1.07 10.62 -9.51
C HIS A 58 -0.47 9.25 -9.78
N SER A 59 0.70 9.22 -10.41
CA SER A 59 1.45 7.99 -10.63
C SER A 59 2.62 7.86 -9.65
N THR A 60 3.04 6.63 -9.40
CA THR A 60 4.21 6.38 -8.54
C THR A 60 5.49 6.98 -9.14
N PRO A 61 5.80 6.79 -10.44
CA PRO A 61 7.01 7.40 -11.00
C PRO A 61 7.07 8.91 -10.83
N PHE A 62 5.95 9.61 -11.05
CA PHE A 62 5.89 11.06 -10.89
C PHE A 62 6.15 11.46 -9.44
N THR A 63 5.49 10.79 -8.49
CA THR A 63 5.61 11.13 -7.07
C THR A 63 7.04 10.95 -6.58
N LEU A 64 7.69 9.84 -6.95
CA LEU A 64 9.06 9.58 -6.54
C LEU A 64 10.01 10.63 -7.11
N LEU A 65 9.80 11.02 -8.36
CA LEU A 65 10.63 12.06 -8.98
C LEU A 65 10.40 13.41 -8.31
N ASP A 66 9.14 13.77 -8.06
CA ASP A 66 8.79 15.04 -7.44
C ASP A 66 9.34 15.16 -6.02
N LEU A 67 9.33 14.08 -5.25
CA LEU A 67 9.87 14.02 -3.90
C LEU A 67 11.39 13.81 -3.87
N ASP A 68 11.98 13.48 -5.01
CA ASP A 68 13.40 13.07 -5.09
C ASP A 68 13.66 11.85 -4.20
N TYR A 69 12.80 10.84 -4.30
CA TYR A 69 12.86 9.64 -3.49
C TYR A 69 13.44 8.47 -4.25
N ASP A 70 14.34 7.75 -3.59
CA ASP A 70 14.77 6.41 -4.02
C ASP A 70 14.04 5.34 -3.17
N ALA A 71 14.40 4.09 -3.37
CA ALA A 71 13.76 2.98 -2.65
C ALA A 71 14.02 3.03 -1.14
N TRP A 72 15.18 3.53 -0.71
CA TRP A 72 15.47 3.67 0.72
C TRP A 72 14.60 4.72 1.38
N ASP A 73 14.28 5.80 0.67
CA ASP A 73 13.35 6.81 1.17
C ASP A 73 11.96 6.21 1.38
N ILE A 74 11.54 5.32 0.46
CA ILE A 74 10.27 4.60 0.62
C ILE A 74 10.32 3.72 1.87
N VAL A 75 11.40 2.96 2.06
CA VAL A 75 11.57 2.13 3.27
C VAL A 75 11.41 2.98 4.52
N ASP A 76 12.04 4.14 4.55
CA ASP A 76 11.95 5.03 5.71
C ASP A 76 10.49 5.48 5.96
N ARG A 77 9.75 5.79 4.91
CA ARG A 77 8.34 6.18 5.06
C ARG A 77 7.48 5.00 5.49
N LEU A 78 7.73 3.80 4.97
CA LEU A 78 6.99 2.61 5.38
C LEU A 78 7.20 2.29 6.86
N LYS A 79 8.41 2.51 7.38
CA LYS A 79 8.68 2.33 8.82
C LYS A 79 7.90 3.30 9.71
N GLU A 80 7.48 4.42 9.17
CA GLU A 80 6.74 5.45 9.91
C GLU A 80 5.23 5.29 9.85
N LEU A 81 4.72 4.32 9.10
CA LEU A 81 3.27 4.12 8.98
C LEU A 81 2.66 3.78 10.32
N THR A 82 1.50 4.38 10.60
CA THR A 82 0.76 4.19 11.84
C THR A 82 -0.64 3.64 11.54
N VAL A 83 -1.27 3.06 12.56
CA VAL A 83 -2.63 2.56 12.43
C VAL A 83 -3.62 3.68 12.11
N GLU A 84 -3.35 4.89 12.59
CA GLU A 84 -4.17 6.06 12.30
C GLU A 84 -4.16 6.45 10.83
N GLU A 85 -3.12 6.08 10.11
CA GLU A 85 -2.99 6.36 8.67
C GLU A 85 -3.61 5.29 7.78
N TYR A 86 -4.14 4.21 8.36
CA TYR A 86 -4.83 3.18 7.60
C TYR A 86 -6.15 3.70 7.04
N SER A 87 -6.43 3.35 5.78
CA SER A 87 -7.65 3.78 5.10
C SER A 87 -8.58 2.60 4.79
N GLU A 88 -8.12 1.63 4.04
CA GLU A 88 -8.95 0.51 3.60
C GLU A 88 -8.07 -0.67 3.18
N SER A 89 -8.71 -1.81 2.93
CA SER A 89 -8.05 -2.98 2.36
C SER A 89 -8.71 -3.35 1.04
N LYS A 90 -7.93 -3.88 0.10
CA LYS A 90 -8.39 -4.18 -1.25
C LYS A 90 -7.90 -5.55 -1.70
N ILE A 91 -8.67 -6.18 -2.59
CA ILE A 91 -8.20 -7.34 -3.32
C ILE A 91 -7.24 -6.85 -4.39
N ASP A 92 -6.10 -7.53 -4.50
CA ASP A 92 -5.14 -7.26 -5.57
C ASP A 92 -5.67 -7.87 -6.87
N LYS A 93 -6.01 -7.03 -7.84
CA LYS A 93 -6.58 -7.47 -9.11
C LYS A 93 -5.62 -8.31 -9.95
N ASP A 94 -4.32 -8.11 -9.73
CA ASP A 94 -3.28 -8.84 -10.47
C ASP A 94 -2.90 -10.16 -9.78
N ASP A 95 -3.34 -10.35 -8.54
CA ASP A 95 -3.08 -11.56 -7.77
C ASP A 95 -4.19 -11.73 -6.74
N LEU A 96 -5.25 -12.42 -7.13
CA LEU A 96 -6.47 -12.54 -6.33
C LEU A 96 -6.28 -13.37 -5.05
N ALA A 97 -5.19 -14.11 -4.95
CA ALA A 97 -4.92 -14.89 -3.75
C ALA A 97 -4.62 -13.96 -2.56
N PRO A 98 -5.00 -14.37 -1.32
CA PRO A 98 -4.63 -13.59 -0.14
C PRO A 98 -3.11 -13.44 -0.05
N PRO A 99 -2.64 -12.43 0.69
CA PRO A 99 -3.40 -11.51 1.54
C PRO A 99 -3.97 -10.32 0.77
N LEU A 100 -4.82 -9.56 1.47
CA LEU A 100 -5.32 -8.29 0.93
C LEU A 100 -4.22 -7.24 0.86
N LEU A 101 -4.40 -6.26 -0.02
CA LEU A 101 -3.60 -5.05 -0.02
C LEU A 101 -4.11 -4.12 1.10
N PHE A 102 -3.20 -3.53 1.85
CA PHE A 102 -3.51 -2.52 2.85
C PHE A 102 -3.20 -1.15 2.27
N VAL A 103 -4.15 -0.22 2.42
CA VAL A 103 -4.04 1.14 1.89
C VAL A 103 -3.89 2.11 3.04
N PHE A 104 -2.86 2.94 2.95
CA PHE A 104 -2.56 3.99 3.92
C PHE A 104 -2.47 5.33 3.21
N GLY A 105 -2.74 6.41 3.94
CA GLY A 105 -2.48 7.76 3.48
C GLY A 105 -1.53 8.45 4.43
N LYS A 106 -0.46 9.00 3.90
CA LYS A 106 0.57 9.65 4.70
C LYS A 106 0.88 11.03 4.15
N ASN A 107 0.90 12.02 5.03
CA ASN A 107 1.35 13.34 4.64
C ASN A 107 2.86 13.37 4.50
N ILE A 108 3.32 13.74 3.32
CA ILE A 108 4.75 13.87 3.02
C ILE A 108 4.94 15.22 2.34
N SER A 109 5.72 16.08 2.94
CA SER A 109 6.01 17.43 2.39
C SER A 109 4.73 18.22 2.07
N GLY A 110 3.72 18.09 2.91
CA GLY A 110 2.46 18.83 2.78
C GLY A 110 1.45 18.25 1.80
N LYS A 111 1.74 17.10 1.20
CA LYS A 111 0.82 16.41 0.29
C LYS A 111 0.48 15.03 0.81
N LEU A 112 -0.77 14.62 0.60
CA LEU A 112 -1.22 13.28 0.99
C LEU A 112 -0.74 12.26 -0.05
N VAL A 113 -0.01 11.25 0.40
CA VAL A 113 0.51 10.17 -0.44
C VAL A 113 -0.31 8.91 -0.18
N TYR A 114 -0.82 8.33 -1.25
CA TYR A 114 -1.59 7.08 -1.26
C TYR A 114 -0.60 5.91 -1.36
N ILE A 115 -0.61 5.06 -0.34
CA ILE A 115 0.33 3.94 -0.25
C ILE A 115 -0.46 2.64 -0.17
N LYS A 116 -0.21 1.74 -1.11
CA LYS A 116 -0.93 0.47 -1.19
C LYS A 116 0.09 -0.66 -1.25
N LEU A 117 0.01 -1.59 -0.30
CA LEU A 117 1.03 -2.63 -0.17
C LEU A 117 0.48 -3.89 0.47
N LYS A 118 1.20 -5.00 0.27
CA LYS A 118 0.95 -6.25 0.99
C LYS A 118 2.27 -6.97 1.24
N ILE A 119 2.25 -7.89 2.17
CA ILE A 119 3.37 -8.78 2.47
C ILE A 119 2.99 -10.15 1.94
N LYS A 120 3.79 -10.72 1.05
CA LYS A 120 3.49 -12.01 0.43
C LYS A 120 4.68 -12.95 0.49
N GLY A 121 4.41 -14.24 0.32
CA GLY A 121 5.40 -15.31 0.31
C GLY A 121 5.20 -16.27 1.46
N ASP A 122 5.56 -17.53 1.24
CA ASP A 122 5.41 -18.58 2.24
C ASP A 122 6.65 -18.70 3.11
N GLN A 123 7.76 -19.12 2.52
CA GLN A 123 9.00 -19.30 3.26
C GLN A 123 9.76 -18.00 3.43
N LYS A 124 9.85 -17.21 2.35
CA LYS A 124 10.47 -15.90 2.42
C LYS A 124 9.42 -14.84 2.14
N LYS A 125 9.21 -13.96 3.11
CA LYS A 125 8.26 -12.85 2.99
C LYS A 125 8.89 -11.70 2.22
N ARG A 126 8.12 -11.09 1.34
CA ARG A 126 8.51 -9.91 0.58
C ARG A 126 7.44 -8.85 0.69
N ILE A 127 7.85 -7.61 0.64
CA ILE A 127 6.94 -6.47 0.66
C ILE A 127 6.66 -6.05 -0.78
N LEU A 128 5.40 -6.09 -1.17
CA LEU A 128 4.95 -5.63 -2.48
C LEU A 128 4.29 -4.28 -2.30
N CYS A 129 4.93 -3.21 -2.75
CA CYS A 129 4.37 -1.86 -2.75
C CYS A 129 3.83 -1.56 -4.14
N VAL A 130 2.51 -1.61 -4.25
CA VAL A 130 1.79 -1.47 -5.53
C VAL A 130 1.62 -0.01 -5.89
N SER A 131 1.46 0.87 -4.90
CA SER A 131 1.25 2.29 -5.11
C SER A 131 2.00 3.11 -4.07
N PHE A 132 2.62 4.17 -4.51
CA PHE A 132 3.23 5.18 -3.66
C PHE A 132 3.14 6.50 -4.43
N HIS A 133 1.95 7.09 -4.43
CA HIS A 133 1.70 8.27 -5.27
C HIS A 133 0.78 9.25 -4.58
N TYR A 134 0.81 10.51 -5.03
CA TYR A 134 -0.09 11.52 -4.49
C TYR A 134 -1.54 11.06 -4.63
N ALA A 135 -2.32 11.27 -3.57
CA ALA A 135 -3.71 10.89 -3.56
C ALA A 135 -4.51 11.75 -4.53
N LYS A 136 -5.34 11.11 -5.34
CA LYS A 136 -6.22 11.78 -6.28
C LYS A 136 -7.54 12.15 -5.63
N GLU A 137 -8.05 11.23 -4.80
CA GLU A 137 -9.35 11.38 -4.15
C GLU A 137 -9.16 11.58 -2.66
N PRO A 138 -10.13 12.20 -1.98
CA PRO A 138 -10.11 12.24 -0.52
C PRO A 138 -10.06 10.82 0.06
N MET A 139 -9.34 10.68 1.16
CA MET A 139 -9.21 9.40 1.86
C MET A 139 -9.89 9.48 3.22
N THR A 140 -10.41 8.34 3.68
CA THR A 140 -10.98 8.22 5.02
C THR A 140 -10.07 7.37 5.88
N PHE A 141 -10.05 7.66 7.18
CA PHE A 141 -9.15 7.02 8.13
C PHE A 141 -9.95 6.52 9.33
N PRO A 142 -10.44 5.27 9.28
CA PRO A 142 -11.35 4.77 10.32
C PRO A 142 -10.74 4.68 11.71
N TYR A 143 -9.43 4.66 11.82
CA TYR A 143 -8.74 4.52 13.12
C TYR A 143 -7.96 5.77 13.53
N ALA A 144 -8.23 6.87 12.87
CA ALA A 144 -7.61 8.15 13.21
C ALA A 144 -8.15 8.68 14.55
#